data_b8de426409b541c92809bc8fc4e65a55
#
_entry.id   b8de426409b541c92809bc8fc4e65a55
#
_cell.length_a   1.000
_cell.length_b   1.000
_cell.length_c   1.000
_cell.angle_alpha   90.00
_cell.angle_beta   90.00
_cell.angle_gamma   90.00
#
_symmetry.space_group_name_H-M   'P 1'
#
loop_
_entity.id
_entity.type
_entity.pdbx_description
1 polymer ?
#
loop_
_entity_poly.entity_id
_entity_poly.type
_entity_poly.pdbx_seq_one_letter_code
_entity_poly.pdbx_strand_id
1 'polypeptide(L)'
;MRILHPTDFSSTAEKALALARDLRQRVDGELHLVHVQQRFESGHSHPYLQPQLDNLNPELTRRLEQQRKEEVDRLRNSLEHLASPDATTELRWGDPVRELLEAAETADLVVMGAHGANRLDNYFLGGIAGRLVRRSAAPVITVRDEVPSPKIRRILVATDFGDASRAAWEFCRRLGRSGIKLVIAHVLDDARVRDNPDYMNTVTDALDALAGDVAERHLVLDGNPARKLPEAAGEVGADLIAIGLRRHSGAIGLLLGSRADMLIRSSAVPVLSVPHEHPK
;
A
#
# COMPACT_ATOMS: atom_id res chain seq x y z
N MET A 1 8.69 -7.23 -12.67
CA MET A 1 8.10 -6.28 -11.69
C MET A 1 8.57 -6.65 -10.30
N ARG A 2 9.17 -5.69 -9.58
CA ARG A 2 9.68 -5.90 -8.22
C ARG A 2 8.63 -5.49 -7.19
N ILE A 3 8.14 -6.44 -6.40
CA ILE A 3 7.13 -6.24 -5.36
C ILE A 3 7.82 -6.23 -4.00
N LEU A 4 7.70 -5.13 -3.26
CA LEU A 4 8.14 -5.01 -1.87
C LEU A 4 6.99 -5.39 -0.93
N HIS A 5 7.24 -6.29 0.02
CA HIS A 5 6.30 -6.64 1.08
C HIS A 5 6.91 -6.34 2.46
N PRO A 6 6.57 -5.21 3.08
CA PRO A 6 6.86 -4.97 4.48
C PRO A 6 6.05 -5.90 5.39
N THR A 7 6.70 -6.53 6.35
CA THR A 7 6.03 -7.39 7.33
C THR A 7 6.39 -7.04 8.77
N ASP A 8 5.40 -7.05 9.65
CA ASP A 8 5.52 -7.02 11.11
C ASP A 8 5.05 -8.35 11.73
N PHE A 9 4.91 -9.39 10.91
CA PHE A 9 4.41 -10.71 11.27
C PHE A 9 2.96 -10.72 11.78
N SER A 10 2.20 -9.65 11.59
CA SER A 10 0.77 -9.61 11.94
C SER A 10 -0.08 -10.40 10.93
N SER A 11 -1.30 -10.76 11.35
CA SER A 11 -2.29 -11.43 10.48
C SER A 11 -2.63 -10.60 9.24
N THR A 12 -2.64 -9.28 9.37
CA THR A 12 -2.87 -8.35 8.25
C THR A 12 -1.70 -8.37 7.26
N ALA A 13 -0.45 -8.44 7.77
CA ALA A 13 0.72 -8.59 6.93
C ALA A 13 0.73 -9.94 6.21
N GLU A 14 0.30 -11.04 6.85
CA GLU A 14 0.17 -12.35 6.19
C GLU A 14 -0.83 -12.32 5.03
N LYS A 15 -1.98 -11.65 5.19
CA LYS A 15 -2.95 -11.46 4.10
C LYS A 15 -2.38 -10.63 2.96
N ALA A 16 -1.64 -9.58 3.28
CA ALA A 16 -0.95 -8.76 2.29
C ALA A 16 0.12 -9.58 1.55
N LEU A 17 0.84 -10.46 2.24
CA LEU A 17 1.80 -11.37 1.63
C LEU A 17 1.13 -12.34 0.65
N ALA A 18 -0.02 -12.89 1.03
CA ALA A 18 -0.78 -13.78 0.13
C ALA A 18 -1.18 -13.07 -1.17
N LEU A 19 -1.61 -11.80 -1.07
CA LEU A 19 -1.92 -10.95 -2.22
C LEU A 19 -0.66 -10.65 -3.07
N ALA A 20 0.46 -10.33 -2.41
CA ALA A 20 1.73 -10.05 -3.09
C ALA A 20 2.22 -11.27 -3.89
N ARG A 21 2.02 -12.47 -3.35
CA ARG A 21 2.34 -13.74 -4.04
C ARG A 21 1.47 -13.99 -5.26
N ASP A 22 0.15 -13.77 -5.16
CA ASP A 22 -0.75 -13.90 -6.33
C ASP A 22 -0.35 -12.90 -7.43
N LEU A 23 -0.10 -11.65 -7.09
CA LEU A 23 0.38 -10.66 -8.05
C LEU A 23 1.72 -11.04 -8.66
N ARG A 24 2.70 -11.42 -7.84
CA ARG A 24 4.02 -11.86 -8.33
C ARG A 24 3.91 -12.96 -9.38
N GLN A 25 3.09 -13.98 -9.13
CA GLN A 25 2.88 -15.07 -10.08
C GLN A 25 2.26 -14.60 -11.40
N ARG A 26 1.30 -13.67 -11.34
CA ARG A 26 0.60 -13.15 -12.52
C ARG A 26 1.47 -12.27 -13.40
N VAL A 27 2.34 -11.47 -12.79
CA VAL A 27 3.18 -10.51 -13.52
C VAL A 27 4.59 -11.02 -13.80
N ASP A 28 4.86 -12.29 -13.47
CA ASP A 28 6.22 -12.89 -13.53
C ASP A 28 7.25 -11.97 -12.85
N GLY A 29 6.94 -11.61 -11.62
CA GLY A 29 7.70 -10.62 -10.84
C GLY A 29 8.62 -11.24 -9.80
N GLU A 30 9.36 -10.37 -9.12
CA GLU A 30 10.17 -10.67 -7.95
C GLU A 30 9.46 -10.22 -6.69
N LEU A 31 9.55 -10.98 -5.60
CA LEU A 31 9.00 -10.65 -4.29
C LEU A 31 10.14 -10.45 -3.29
N HIS A 32 10.13 -9.30 -2.62
CA HIS A 32 11.10 -8.93 -1.60
C HIS A 32 10.40 -8.66 -0.28
N LEU A 33 10.67 -9.47 0.74
CA LEU A 33 10.13 -9.33 2.09
C LEU A 33 11.10 -8.52 2.95
N VAL A 34 10.59 -7.47 3.61
CA VAL A 34 11.39 -6.63 4.51
C VAL A 34 10.73 -6.56 5.88
N HIS A 35 11.49 -6.89 6.93
CA HIS A 35 11.14 -6.56 8.30
C HIS A 35 12.07 -5.47 8.81
N VAL A 36 11.51 -4.46 9.47
CA VAL A 36 12.29 -3.40 10.10
C VAL A 36 12.13 -3.49 11.61
N GLN A 37 13.21 -3.89 12.26
CA GLN A 37 13.29 -3.88 13.72
C GLN A 37 13.71 -2.48 14.19
N GLN A 38 12.89 -1.88 15.05
CA GLN A 38 13.28 -0.63 15.68
C GLN A 38 14.50 -0.88 16.57
N ARG A 39 15.53 -0.06 16.40
CA ARG A 39 16.57 0.01 17.43
C ARG A 39 15.92 0.66 18.64
N PHE A 40 15.78 -0.09 19.70
CA PHE A 40 15.67 0.55 21.00
C PHE A 40 17.02 1.24 21.24
N GLU A 41 17.10 2.52 20.90
CA GLU A 41 18.05 3.37 21.58
C GLU A 41 17.60 3.34 23.04
N SER A 42 18.20 2.46 23.82
CA SER A 42 18.17 2.59 25.28
C SER A 42 18.60 4.03 25.53
N GLY A 43 17.68 4.87 25.98
CA GLY A 43 17.78 6.33 25.95
C GLY A 43 18.89 6.95 26.80
N HIS A 44 20.00 6.26 26.93
CA HIS A 44 21.18 6.63 27.70
C HIS A 44 22.49 6.13 27.06
N SER A 45 22.49 5.77 25.77
CA SER A 45 23.73 5.48 25.06
C SER A 45 24.50 6.79 24.81
N HIS A 46 25.01 7.37 25.88
CA HIS A 46 26.04 8.39 25.76
C HIS A 46 27.27 7.66 25.21
N PRO A 47 27.78 8.02 24.01
CA PRO A 47 28.89 7.31 23.38
C PRO A 47 30.13 7.19 24.27
N TYR A 48 30.28 8.12 25.21
CA TYR A 48 31.36 8.16 26.20
C TYR A 48 31.12 7.30 27.45
N LEU A 49 29.88 6.90 27.73
CA LEU A 49 29.55 6.09 28.92
C LEU A 49 29.44 4.59 28.61
N GLN A 50 29.14 4.24 27.35
CA GLN A 50 28.96 2.84 26.95
C GLN A 50 30.19 1.97 27.27
N PRO A 51 31.43 2.37 26.87
CA PRO A 51 32.62 1.56 27.23
C PRO A 51 32.86 1.42 28.72
N GLN A 52 32.42 2.41 29.52
CA GLN A 52 32.56 2.35 30.97
C GLN A 52 31.51 1.45 31.58
N LEU A 53 30.28 1.45 31.08
CA LEU A 53 29.21 0.56 31.53
C LEU A 53 29.53 -0.91 31.17
N ASP A 54 30.07 -1.16 29.99
CA ASP A 54 30.48 -2.48 29.51
C ASP A 54 31.58 -3.07 30.38
N ASN A 55 32.50 -2.22 30.90
CA ASN A 55 33.56 -2.63 31.82
C ASN A 55 33.07 -2.83 33.25
N LEU A 56 31.96 -2.21 33.68
CA LEU A 56 31.42 -2.33 35.01
C LEU A 56 30.76 -3.68 35.29
N ASN A 57 30.16 -4.30 34.25
CA ASN A 57 29.50 -5.60 34.37
C ASN A 57 29.61 -6.44 33.06
N PRO A 58 30.78 -7.08 32.85
CA PRO A 58 31.01 -7.87 31.63
C PRO A 58 30.05 -9.05 31.46
N GLU A 59 29.50 -9.59 32.52
CA GLU A 59 28.55 -10.69 32.46
C GLU A 59 27.17 -10.20 31.97
N LEU A 60 26.71 -9.02 32.40
CA LEU A 60 25.49 -8.41 31.92
C LEU A 60 25.60 -8.07 30.41
N THR A 61 26.72 -7.50 29.99
CA THR A 61 27.00 -7.19 28.60
C THR A 61 26.92 -8.44 27.72
N ARG A 62 27.58 -9.53 28.13
CA ARG A 62 27.51 -10.82 27.42
C ARG A 62 26.09 -11.37 27.31
N ARG A 63 25.31 -11.28 28.40
CA ARG A 63 23.90 -11.72 28.38
C ARG A 63 23.04 -10.89 27.41
N LEU A 64 23.23 -9.58 27.41
CA LEU A 64 22.52 -8.68 26.47
C LEU A 64 22.90 -8.94 25.00
N GLU A 65 24.19 -9.16 24.74
CA GLU A 65 24.66 -9.53 23.40
C GLU A 65 24.10 -10.87 22.94
N GLN A 66 24.08 -11.86 23.84
CA GLN A 66 23.50 -13.17 23.56
C GLN A 66 22.01 -13.08 23.27
N GLN A 67 21.23 -12.33 24.07
CA GLN A 67 19.81 -12.11 23.86
C GLN A 67 19.56 -11.40 22.53
N ARG A 68 20.36 -10.39 22.19
CA ARG A 68 20.27 -9.68 20.91
C ARG A 68 20.53 -10.63 19.73
N LYS A 69 21.54 -11.48 19.83
CA LYS A 69 21.84 -12.47 18.79
C LYS A 69 20.67 -13.43 18.60
N GLU A 70 20.13 -13.97 19.69
CA GLU A 70 18.96 -14.88 19.64
C GLU A 70 17.71 -14.20 19.06
N GLU A 71 17.51 -12.91 19.32
CA GLU A 71 16.41 -12.14 18.72
C GLU A 71 16.62 -11.95 17.21
N VAL A 72 17.82 -11.57 16.79
CA VAL A 72 18.17 -11.45 15.35
C VAL A 72 17.96 -12.76 14.62
N ASP A 73 18.43 -13.86 15.20
CA ASP A 73 18.31 -15.19 14.61
C ASP A 73 16.84 -15.62 14.51
N ARG A 74 16.03 -15.33 15.54
CA ARG A 74 14.57 -15.57 15.50
C ARG A 74 13.88 -14.78 14.40
N LEU A 75 14.16 -13.47 14.28
CA LEU A 75 13.56 -12.63 13.25
C LEU A 75 13.96 -13.07 11.85
N ARG A 76 15.23 -13.42 11.63
CA ARG A 76 15.71 -13.95 10.36
C ARG A 76 15.03 -15.26 10.01
N ASN A 77 14.97 -16.20 10.91
CA ASN A 77 14.29 -17.49 10.71
C ASN A 77 12.80 -17.29 10.42
N SER A 78 12.14 -16.33 11.08
CA SER A 78 10.74 -16.02 10.82
C SER A 78 10.54 -15.44 9.41
N LEU A 79 11.43 -14.56 8.97
CA LEU A 79 11.39 -14.03 7.58
C LEU A 79 11.63 -15.12 6.54
N GLU A 80 12.63 -15.96 6.75
CA GLU A 80 12.94 -17.08 5.86
C GLU A 80 11.79 -18.09 5.78
N HIS A 81 11.13 -18.34 6.91
CA HIS A 81 9.94 -19.20 6.94
C HIS A 81 8.77 -18.62 6.15
N LEU A 82 8.59 -17.30 6.18
CA LEU A 82 7.59 -16.60 5.37
C LEU A 82 7.97 -16.51 3.90
N ALA A 83 9.26 -16.57 3.56
CA ALA A 83 9.70 -16.51 2.18
C ALA A 83 9.33 -17.79 1.44
N SER A 84 8.82 -17.67 0.22
CA SER A 84 8.78 -18.80 -0.70
C SER A 84 10.18 -19.00 -1.30
N PRO A 85 10.49 -20.13 -1.94
CA PRO A 85 11.78 -20.33 -2.59
C PRO A 85 12.19 -19.23 -3.58
N ASP A 86 11.20 -18.47 -4.08
CA ASP A 86 11.37 -17.41 -5.06
C ASP A 86 11.30 -16.00 -4.47
N ALA A 87 11.24 -15.84 -3.15
CA ALA A 87 11.23 -14.54 -2.48
C ALA A 87 12.57 -14.30 -1.80
N THR A 88 13.05 -13.06 -1.87
CA THR A 88 14.20 -12.59 -1.10
C THR A 88 13.76 -11.97 0.22
N THR A 89 14.63 -11.99 1.23
CA THR A 89 14.35 -11.45 2.57
C THR A 89 15.40 -10.45 2.99
N GLU A 90 14.99 -9.42 3.71
CA GLU A 90 15.89 -8.44 4.30
C GLU A 90 15.42 -8.04 5.70
N LEU A 91 16.34 -8.06 6.66
CA LEU A 91 16.13 -7.56 8.02
C LEU A 91 16.87 -6.23 8.16
N ARG A 92 16.12 -5.15 8.36
CA ARG A 92 16.64 -3.80 8.55
C ARG A 92 16.53 -3.33 9.98
N TRP A 93 17.32 -2.32 10.34
CA TRP A 93 17.35 -1.74 11.70
C TRP A 93 17.24 -0.23 11.62
N GLY A 94 16.24 0.36 12.29
CA GLY A 94 16.10 1.81 12.33
C GLY A 94 14.67 2.29 12.48
N ASP A 95 14.39 3.51 11.99
CA ASP A 95 13.02 4.03 11.88
C ASP A 95 12.28 3.30 10.75
N PRO A 96 11.18 2.59 11.05
CA PRO A 96 10.51 1.76 10.05
C PRO A 96 10.04 2.54 8.83
N VAL A 97 9.61 3.79 9.00
CA VAL A 97 9.12 4.59 7.88
C VAL A 97 10.26 4.98 6.95
N ARG A 98 11.40 5.39 7.51
CA ARG A 98 12.58 5.75 6.73
C ARG A 98 13.11 4.55 5.95
N GLU A 99 13.35 3.44 6.65
CA GLU A 99 13.90 2.22 6.06
C GLU A 99 13.00 1.63 4.97
N LEU A 100 11.66 1.67 5.18
CA LEU A 100 10.71 1.17 4.19
C LEU A 100 10.53 2.12 3.00
N LEU A 101 10.63 3.44 3.19
CA LEU A 101 10.62 4.39 2.07
C LEU A 101 11.87 4.21 1.20
N GLU A 102 13.03 4.01 1.81
CA GLU A 102 14.27 3.72 1.09
C GLU A 102 14.18 2.39 0.32
N ALA A 103 13.65 1.33 0.94
CA ALA A 103 13.41 0.06 0.25
C ALA A 103 12.43 0.20 -0.93
N ALA A 104 11.43 1.09 -0.80
CA ALA A 104 10.44 1.33 -1.83
C ALA A 104 10.98 2.10 -3.05
N GLU A 105 12.14 2.78 -2.96
CA GLU A 105 12.74 3.51 -4.09
C GLU A 105 13.09 2.59 -5.27
N THR A 106 13.38 1.33 -4.98
CA THR A 106 13.74 0.33 -6.01
C THR A 106 12.60 -0.64 -6.32
N ALA A 107 11.43 -0.45 -5.73
CA ALA A 107 10.26 -1.29 -5.95
C ALA A 107 9.33 -0.68 -7.02
N ASP A 108 8.69 -1.55 -7.79
CA ASP A 108 7.61 -1.16 -8.72
C ASP A 108 6.25 -1.09 -8.02
N LEU A 109 6.11 -1.81 -6.89
CA LEU A 109 4.88 -1.91 -6.10
C LEU A 109 5.21 -2.28 -4.67
N VAL A 110 4.53 -1.65 -3.71
CA VAL A 110 4.53 -2.04 -2.30
C VAL A 110 3.17 -2.70 -1.98
N VAL A 111 3.19 -3.86 -1.32
CA VAL A 111 1.97 -4.54 -0.85
C VAL A 111 2.10 -4.77 0.65
N MET A 112 1.25 -4.13 1.45
CA MET A 112 1.39 -4.13 2.90
C MET A 112 0.05 -4.18 3.64
N GLY A 113 0.08 -4.57 4.90
CA GLY A 113 -1.06 -4.45 5.79
C GLY A 113 -1.42 -2.97 6.04
N ALA A 114 -2.71 -2.66 6.11
CA ALA A 114 -3.19 -1.31 6.41
C ALA A 114 -2.90 -0.91 7.87
N HIS A 115 -2.71 -1.87 8.76
CA HIS A 115 -2.34 -1.69 10.17
C HIS A 115 -1.49 -2.87 10.64
N GLY A 116 -0.71 -2.65 11.72
CA GLY A 116 0.11 -3.68 12.35
C GLY A 116 -0.60 -4.39 13.50
N ALA A 117 0.18 -5.17 14.27
CA ALA A 117 -0.29 -5.99 15.38
C ALA A 117 -1.01 -5.22 16.51
N ASN A 118 -0.67 -3.94 16.72
CA ASN A 118 -1.26 -3.09 17.76
C ASN A 118 -2.50 -2.36 17.22
N ARG A 119 -3.61 -3.07 17.03
CA ARG A 119 -4.90 -2.49 16.62
C ARG A 119 -5.58 -1.79 17.78
N LEU A 120 -5.91 -0.51 17.60
CA LEU A 120 -6.81 0.22 18.50
C LEU A 120 -8.21 0.41 17.91
N ASP A 121 -8.38 0.34 16.57
CA ASP A 121 -9.65 0.51 15.88
C ASP A 121 -9.62 -0.05 14.47
N ASN A 122 -10.75 -0.63 13.99
CA ASN A 122 -10.90 -1.21 12.66
C ASN A 122 -10.85 -0.16 11.53
N TYR A 123 -11.10 1.11 11.82
CA TYR A 123 -11.10 2.21 10.85
C TYR A 123 -9.78 3.00 10.82
N PHE A 124 -8.76 2.53 11.52
CA PHE A 124 -7.48 3.25 11.59
C PHE A 124 -6.51 2.75 10.51
N LEU A 125 -5.97 3.67 9.71
CA LEU A 125 -4.80 3.40 8.89
C LEU A 125 -3.55 3.54 9.76
N GLY A 126 -2.77 2.48 9.91
CA GLY A 126 -1.59 2.46 10.76
C GLY A 126 -0.60 3.59 10.43
N GLY A 127 0.12 4.06 11.43
CA GLY A 127 1.06 5.17 11.28
C GLY A 127 2.12 4.94 10.19
N ILE A 128 2.63 3.71 10.06
CA ILE A 128 3.60 3.32 9.01
C ILE A 128 2.90 3.28 7.65
N ALA A 129 1.79 2.53 7.52
CA ALA A 129 1.05 2.40 6.28
C ALA A 129 0.59 3.77 5.73
N GLY A 130 0.03 4.62 6.60
CA GLY A 130 -0.39 5.95 6.23
C GLY A 130 0.75 6.86 5.75
N ARG A 131 1.96 6.70 6.31
CA ARG A 131 3.14 7.44 5.85
C ARG A 131 3.70 6.90 4.53
N LEU A 132 3.70 5.58 4.33
CA LEU A 132 4.11 4.98 3.05
C LEU A 132 3.16 5.39 1.93
N VAL A 133 1.84 5.27 2.12
CA VAL A 133 0.85 5.71 1.12
C VAL A 133 1.07 7.18 0.70
N ARG A 134 1.42 8.05 1.65
CA ARG A 134 1.64 9.48 1.37
C ARG A 134 3.00 9.77 0.74
N ARG A 135 4.05 9.00 1.05
CA ARG A 135 5.45 9.38 0.77
C ARG A 135 6.17 8.45 -0.18
N SER A 136 5.70 7.21 -0.37
CA SER A 136 6.34 6.26 -1.30
C SER A 136 6.32 6.78 -2.73
N ALA A 137 7.44 6.63 -3.43
CA ALA A 137 7.51 6.86 -4.87
C ALA A 137 6.83 5.73 -5.65
N ALA A 138 6.89 4.51 -5.14
CA ALA A 138 6.17 3.37 -5.70
C ALA A 138 4.70 3.37 -5.31
N PRO A 139 3.80 2.84 -6.18
CA PRO A 139 2.43 2.51 -5.83
C PRO A 139 2.34 1.62 -4.59
N VAL A 140 1.29 1.83 -3.76
CA VAL A 140 1.11 1.08 -2.51
C VAL A 140 -0.27 0.43 -2.49
N ILE A 141 -0.32 -0.89 -2.32
CA ILE A 141 -1.56 -1.61 -1.98
C ILE A 141 -1.62 -1.77 -0.46
N THR A 142 -2.70 -1.28 0.14
CA THR A 142 -3.02 -1.51 1.54
C THR A 142 -4.09 -2.58 1.67
N VAL A 143 -3.81 -3.60 2.49
CA VAL A 143 -4.67 -4.75 2.72
C VAL A 143 -5.20 -4.71 4.15
N ARG A 144 -6.51 -4.93 4.34
CA ARG A 144 -7.15 -4.97 5.64
C ARG A 144 -7.49 -6.41 6.04
N ASP A 145 -7.89 -6.61 7.30
CA ASP A 145 -8.20 -7.95 7.82
C ASP A 145 -9.47 -8.56 7.23
N GLU A 146 -10.42 -7.74 6.79
CA GLU A 146 -11.69 -8.20 6.25
C GLU A 146 -11.61 -8.73 4.81
N VAL A 147 -10.43 -8.70 4.18
CA VAL A 147 -10.27 -9.14 2.79
C VAL A 147 -10.56 -10.63 2.64
N PRO A 148 -11.59 -11.02 1.89
CA PRO A 148 -12.03 -12.42 1.81
C PRO A 148 -11.16 -13.29 0.90
N SER A 149 -10.41 -12.70 -0.03
CA SER A 149 -9.59 -13.43 -1.00
C SER A 149 -8.28 -12.71 -1.29
N PRO A 150 -7.15 -13.44 -1.29
CA PRO A 150 -5.86 -12.87 -1.66
C PRO A 150 -5.63 -12.77 -3.19
N LYS A 151 -6.67 -12.99 -4.02
CA LYS A 151 -6.54 -13.03 -5.48
C LYS A 151 -7.17 -11.82 -6.12
N ILE A 152 -6.41 -11.15 -7.00
CA ILE A 152 -6.92 -10.03 -7.79
C ILE A 152 -7.30 -10.53 -9.18
N ARG A 153 -8.58 -10.54 -9.47
CA ARG A 153 -9.15 -10.89 -10.78
C ARG A 153 -9.75 -9.69 -11.49
N ARG A 154 -10.22 -8.71 -10.70
CA ARG A 154 -10.84 -7.49 -11.22
C ARG A 154 -10.44 -6.29 -10.39
N ILE A 155 -10.08 -5.20 -11.04
CA ILE A 155 -9.73 -3.92 -10.43
C ILE A 155 -10.77 -2.87 -10.83
N LEU A 156 -11.35 -2.17 -9.85
CA LEU A 156 -12.12 -0.97 -10.05
C LEU A 156 -11.19 0.25 -10.00
N VAL A 157 -10.98 0.91 -11.12
CA VAL A 157 -10.12 2.09 -11.22
C VAL A 157 -10.97 3.35 -11.16
N ALA A 158 -10.77 4.14 -10.12
CA ALA A 158 -11.46 5.41 -9.98
C ALA A 158 -10.76 6.51 -10.79
N THR A 159 -11.55 7.31 -11.50
CA THR A 159 -11.04 8.46 -12.25
C THR A 159 -11.80 9.76 -11.92
N ASP A 160 -11.05 10.84 -11.80
CA ASP A 160 -11.53 12.23 -11.82
C ASP A 160 -11.09 12.94 -13.13
N PHE A 161 -10.61 12.15 -14.10
CA PHE A 161 -10.00 12.59 -15.35
C PHE A 161 -8.71 13.42 -15.20
N GLY A 162 -8.22 13.60 -13.97
CA GLY A 162 -6.98 14.30 -13.68
C GLY A 162 -5.75 13.41 -13.87
N ASP A 163 -4.56 14.04 -13.87
CA ASP A 163 -3.29 13.34 -14.14
C ASP A 163 -3.00 12.21 -13.17
N ALA A 164 -3.35 12.38 -11.88
CA ALA A 164 -3.14 11.33 -10.89
C ALA A 164 -4.00 10.09 -11.18
N SER A 165 -5.28 10.28 -11.55
CA SER A 165 -6.14 9.16 -11.91
C SER A 165 -5.75 8.52 -13.24
N ARG A 166 -5.20 9.30 -14.20
CA ARG A 166 -4.60 8.77 -15.43
C ARG A 166 -3.38 7.90 -15.13
N ALA A 167 -2.51 8.32 -14.21
CA ALA A 167 -1.37 7.51 -13.77
C ALA A 167 -1.83 6.18 -13.14
N ALA A 168 -2.89 6.20 -12.32
CA ALA A 168 -3.48 4.99 -11.76
C ALA A 168 -4.05 4.07 -12.86
N TRP A 169 -4.74 4.64 -13.86
CA TRP A 169 -5.24 3.89 -14.99
C TRP A 169 -4.12 3.21 -15.78
N GLU A 170 -3.06 3.94 -16.12
CA GLU A 170 -1.91 3.38 -16.83
C GLU A 170 -1.17 2.30 -16.04
N PHE A 171 -1.07 2.45 -14.73
CA PHE A 171 -0.52 1.40 -13.88
C PHE A 171 -1.40 0.14 -13.92
N CYS A 172 -2.72 0.29 -13.77
CA CYS A 172 -3.66 -0.83 -13.81
C CYS A 172 -3.71 -1.50 -15.20
N ARG A 173 -3.58 -0.74 -16.29
CA ARG A 173 -3.48 -1.30 -17.65
C ARG A 173 -2.28 -2.24 -17.79
N ARG A 174 -1.15 -1.94 -17.16
CA ARG A 174 0.01 -2.85 -17.13
C ARG A 174 -0.31 -4.14 -16.39
N LEU A 175 -1.02 -4.05 -15.26
CA LEU A 175 -1.50 -5.23 -14.52
C LEU A 175 -2.54 -6.02 -15.32
N GLY A 176 -3.41 -5.35 -16.07
CA GLY A 176 -4.42 -5.98 -16.93
C GLY A 176 -3.84 -6.93 -17.99
N ARG A 177 -2.61 -6.70 -18.43
CA ARG A 177 -1.91 -7.59 -19.38
C ARG A 177 -1.69 -9.00 -18.82
N SER A 178 -1.75 -9.17 -17.51
CA SER A 178 -1.68 -10.48 -16.83
C SER A 178 -3.03 -11.18 -16.68
N GLY A 179 -4.07 -10.72 -17.41
CA GLY A 179 -5.42 -11.30 -17.38
C GLY A 179 -6.31 -10.75 -16.26
N ILE A 180 -5.90 -9.70 -15.57
CA ILE A 180 -6.73 -8.99 -14.59
C ILE A 180 -7.71 -8.09 -15.35
N LYS A 181 -9.01 -8.22 -15.07
CA LYS A 181 -10.06 -7.42 -15.67
C LYS A 181 -10.10 -6.02 -15.06
N LEU A 182 -10.36 -5.02 -15.87
CA LEU A 182 -10.43 -3.63 -15.42
C LEU A 182 -11.85 -3.09 -15.59
N VAL A 183 -12.34 -2.40 -14.57
CA VAL A 183 -13.55 -1.59 -14.58
C VAL A 183 -13.14 -0.17 -14.25
N ILE A 184 -13.59 0.81 -15.02
CA ILE A 184 -13.30 2.22 -14.74
C ILE A 184 -14.55 2.89 -14.19
N ALA A 185 -14.41 3.75 -13.17
CA ALA A 185 -15.52 4.44 -12.55
C ALA A 185 -15.21 5.93 -12.33
N HIS A 186 -16.19 6.77 -12.68
CA HIS A 186 -16.21 8.18 -12.29
C HIS A 186 -17.36 8.41 -11.30
N VAL A 187 -17.12 9.22 -10.27
CA VAL A 187 -18.14 9.55 -9.25
C VAL A 187 -18.49 11.03 -9.35
N LEU A 188 -19.76 11.30 -9.68
CA LEU A 188 -20.34 12.64 -9.65
C LEU A 188 -20.63 13.02 -8.19
N ASP A 189 -19.89 13.97 -7.67
CA ASP A 189 -20.05 14.45 -6.30
C ASP A 189 -20.81 15.78 -6.19
N ASP A 190 -21.21 16.37 -7.32
CA ASP A 190 -22.03 17.59 -7.39
C ASP A 190 -23.42 17.26 -7.97
N ALA A 191 -24.44 17.37 -7.11
CA ALA A 191 -25.82 17.13 -7.50
C ALA A 191 -26.32 18.05 -8.63
N ARG A 192 -25.70 19.24 -8.83
CA ARG A 192 -26.10 20.21 -9.84
C ARG A 192 -25.81 19.76 -11.28
N VAL A 193 -24.86 18.85 -11.48
CA VAL A 193 -24.47 18.36 -12.81
C VAL A 193 -25.14 17.03 -13.16
N ARG A 194 -25.71 16.34 -12.18
CA ARG A 194 -26.35 15.02 -12.34
C ARG A 194 -27.49 15.03 -13.36
N ASP A 195 -28.34 16.06 -13.28
CA ASP A 195 -29.56 16.16 -14.08
C ASP A 195 -29.32 16.88 -15.41
N ASN A 196 -28.05 17.15 -15.77
CA ASN A 196 -27.67 17.77 -17.02
C ASN A 196 -27.28 16.68 -18.04
N PRO A 197 -28.10 16.40 -19.06
CA PRO A 197 -27.84 15.34 -20.05
C PRO A 197 -26.55 15.58 -20.85
N ASP A 198 -26.24 16.82 -21.21
CA ASP A 198 -25.02 17.15 -21.96
C ASP A 198 -23.76 16.88 -21.16
N TYR A 199 -23.80 17.16 -19.84
CA TYR A 199 -22.71 16.83 -18.94
C TYR A 199 -22.54 15.31 -18.81
N MET A 200 -23.64 14.57 -18.67
CA MET A 200 -23.61 13.10 -18.58
C MET A 200 -23.04 12.47 -19.84
N ASN A 201 -23.43 12.97 -21.03
CA ASN A 201 -22.86 12.50 -22.30
C ASN A 201 -21.35 12.77 -22.35
N THR A 202 -20.92 13.99 -21.97
CA THR A 202 -19.50 14.36 -21.95
C THR A 202 -18.69 13.45 -21.01
N VAL A 203 -19.22 13.12 -19.83
CA VAL A 203 -18.57 12.20 -18.88
C VAL A 203 -18.48 10.79 -19.46
N THR A 204 -19.55 10.31 -20.08
CA THR A 204 -19.59 8.98 -20.72
C THR A 204 -18.58 8.90 -21.86
N ASP A 205 -18.57 9.88 -22.76
CA ASP A 205 -17.61 9.95 -23.87
C ASP A 205 -16.15 10.01 -23.36
N ALA A 206 -15.90 10.75 -22.28
CA ALA A 206 -14.58 10.83 -21.68
C ALA A 206 -14.15 9.49 -21.03
N LEU A 207 -15.09 8.76 -20.42
CA LEU A 207 -14.83 7.42 -19.89
C LEU A 207 -14.54 6.44 -21.01
N ASP A 208 -15.32 6.46 -22.09
CA ASP A 208 -15.12 5.61 -23.26
C ASP A 208 -13.77 5.88 -23.92
N ALA A 209 -13.41 7.15 -24.08
CA ALA A 209 -12.11 7.55 -24.62
C ALA A 209 -10.94 7.11 -23.75
N LEU A 210 -11.10 7.15 -22.41
CA LEU A 210 -10.07 6.72 -21.46
C LEU A 210 -9.98 5.20 -21.37
N ALA A 211 -11.12 4.51 -21.35
CA ALA A 211 -11.23 3.07 -21.20
C ALA A 211 -10.75 2.31 -22.45
N GLY A 212 -11.14 2.80 -23.64
CA GLY A 212 -10.92 2.10 -24.90
C GLY A 212 -11.45 0.66 -24.83
N ASP A 213 -10.78 -0.25 -25.54
CA ASP A 213 -11.10 -1.69 -25.51
C ASP A 213 -10.52 -2.44 -24.31
N VAL A 214 -9.90 -1.73 -23.35
CA VAL A 214 -9.18 -2.34 -22.23
C VAL A 214 -10.08 -2.56 -21.02
N ALA A 215 -11.02 -1.66 -20.78
CA ALA A 215 -11.97 -1.82 -19.68
C ALA A 215 -13.12 -2.77 -20.06
N GLU A 216 -13.43 -3.70 -19.15
CA GLU A 216 -14.60 -4.56 -19.29
C GLU A 216 -15.91 -3.77 -19.17
N ARG A 217 -15.91 -2.73 -18.37
CA ARG A 217 -17.05 -1.84 -18.11
C ARG A 217 -16.59 -0.45 -17.70
N HIS A 218 -17.41 0.57 -17.97
CA HIS A 218 -17.32 1.89 -17.36
C HIS A 218 -18.55 2.17 -16.49
N LEU A 219 -18.38 2.95 -15.43
CA LEU A 219 -19.43 3.27 -14.47
C LEU A 219 -19.44 4.77 -14.20
N VAL A 220 -20.62 5.37 -14.26
CA VAL A 220 -20.88 6.70 -13.71
C VAL A 220 -21.69 6.53 -12.43
N LEU A 221 -21.10 6.93 -11.30
CA LEU A 221 -21.68 6.79 -9.97
C LEU A 221 -22.06 8.17 -9.43
N ASP A 222 -23.01 8.20 -8.53
CA ASP A 222 -23.46 9.45 -7.92
C ASP A 222 -23.27 9.44 -6.41
N GLY A 223 -22.70 10.52 -5.87
CA GLY A 223 -22.52 10.75 -4.44
C GLY A 223 -21.08 10.86 -3.98
N ASN A 224 -20.82 10.48 -2.72
CA ASN A 224 -19.49 10.57 -2.13
C ASN A 224 -18.58 9.42 -2.60
N PRO A 225 -17.42 9.70 -3.25
CA PRO A 225 -16.53 8.66 -3.76
C PRO A 225 -16.08 7.64 -2.71
N ALA A 226 -15.83 8.07 -1.46
CA ALA A 226 -15.39 7.16 -0.39
C ALA A 226 -16.45 6.12 0.00
N ARG A 227 -17.72 6.37 -0.33
CA ARG A 227 -18.82 5.41 -0.13
C ARG A 227 -19.16 4.66 -1.41
N LYS A 228 -19.24 5.38 -2.53
CA LYS A 228 -19.70 4.81 -3.79
C LYS A 228 -18.72 3.85 -4.45
N LEU A 229 -17.42 4.09 -4.31
CA LEU A 229 -16.43 3.18 -4.87
C LEU A 229 -16.40 1.79 -4.19
N PRO A 230 -16.46 1.67 -2.84
CA PRO A 230 -16.62 0.36 -2.18
C PRO A 230 -17.94 -0.35 -2.53
N GLU A 231 -19.06 0.39 -2.60
CA GLU A 231 -20.36 -0.16 -3.02
C GLU A 231 -20.26 -0.74 -4.43
N ALA A 232 -19.76 0.05 -5.39
CA ALA A 232 -19.59 -0.37 -6.78
C ALA A 232 -18.57 -1.53 -6.92
N ALA A 233 -17.50 -1.54 -6.13
CA ALA A 233 -16.55 -2.65 -6.11
C ALA A 233 -17.25 -3.98 -5.74
N GLY A 234 -18.14 -3.96 -4.74
CA GLY A 234 -18.96 -5.11 -4.38
C GLY A 234 -19.91 -5.54 -5.52
N GLU A 235 -20.59 -4.59 -6.17
CA GLU A 235 -21.54 -4.85 -7.25
C GLU A 235 -20.88 -5.46 -8.49
N VAL A 236 -19.69 -5.00 -8.85
CA VAL A 236 -18.96 -5.54 -10.02
C VAL A 236 -18.06 -6.72 -9.66
N GLY A 237 -17.97 -7.09 -8.38
CA GLY A 237 -17.07 -8.13 -7.90
C GLY A 237 -15.60 -7.76 -8.10
N ALA A 238 -15.22 -6.51 -7.83
CA ALA A 238 -13.82 -6.09 -7.87
C ALA A 238 -13.10 -6.50 -6.58
N ASP A 239 -11.90 -7.02 -6.74
CA ASP A 239 -11.03 -7.49 -5.66
C ASP A 239 -10.08 -6.38 -5.16
N LEU A 240 -9.99 -5.27 -5.88
CA LEU A 240 -9.11 -4.13 -5.61
C LEU A 240 -9.74 -2.84 -6.13
N ILE A 241 -9.64 -1.76 -5.37
CA ILE A 241 -9.93 -0.40 -5.84
C ILE A 241 -8.60 0.32 -6.09
N ALA A 242 -8.45 0.96 -7.25
CA ALA A 242 -7.28 1.77 -7.58
C ALA A 242 -7.63 3.24 -7.64
N ILE A 243 -6.80 4.08 -7.02
CA ILE A 243 -6.93 5.54 -7.00
C ILE A 243 -5.59 6.20 -7.32
N GLY A 244 -5.64 7.36 -7.96
CA GLY A 244 -4.49 8.24 -8.11
C GLY A 244 -4.34 9.16 -6.93
N LEU A 245 -3.12 9.38 -6.47
CA LEU A 245 -2.80 10.33 -5.41
C LEU A 245 -1.91 11.45 -5.93
N ARG A 246 -2.37 12.70 -5.77
CA ARG A 246 -1.57 13.89 -6.10
C ARG A 246 -0.53 14.11 -5.02
N ARG A 247 0.73 14.18 -5.41
CA ARG A 247 1.83 14.57 -4.52
C ARG A 247 2.03 16.08 -4.63
N HIS A 248 1.88 16.80 -3.53
CA HIS A 248 2.21 18.21 -3.47
C HIS A 248 3.67 18.35 -3.06
N SER A 249 4.48 19.00 -3.88
CA SER A 249 5.87 19.36 -3.56
C SER A 249 5.88 20.44 -2.50
N GLY A 250 6.18 20.11 -1.25
CA GLY A 250 6.35 21.07 -0.17
C GLY A 250 6.77 20.39 1.14
N ALA A 251 7.48 21.11 2.01
CA ALA A 251 8.05 20.63 3.27
C ALA A 251 7.02 20.20 4.34
N ILE A 252 5.73 20.40 4.08
CA ILE A 252 4.63 19.95 4.93
C ILE A 252 4.07 18.70 4.29
N GLY A 253 4.37 17.55 4.85
CA GLY A 253 4.09 16.21 4.36
C GLY A 253 2.78 16.07 3.59
N LEU A 254 2.81 15.31 2.53
CA LEU A 254 1.73 14.99 1.59
C LEU A 254 0.37 14.87 2.27
N LEU A 255 -0.50 15.82 2.00
CA LEU A 255 -1.89 15.74 2.43
C LEU A 255 -2.59 14.71 1.53
N LEU A 256 -2.89 13.55 2.09
CA LEU A 256 -3.85 12.65 1.49
C LEU A 256 -5.20 13.38 1.50
N GLY A 257 -5.85 13.53 0.34
CA GLY A 257 -7.16 14.16 0.27
C GLY A 257 -8.14 13.42 1.20
N SER A 258 -9.03 14.15 1.87
CA SER A 258 -9.97 13.58 2.85
C SER A 258 -10.78 12.39 2.31
N ARG A 259 -11.13 12.41 1.02
CA ARG A 259 -11.86 11.33 0.34
C ARG A 259 -11.00 10.07 0.15
N ALA A 260 -9.74 10.25 -0.27
CA ALA A 260 -8.81 9.14 -0.43
C ALA A 260 -8.45 8.52 0.93
N ASP A 261 -8.21 9.34 1.96
CA ASP A 261 -7.95 8.87 3.32
C ASP A 261 -9.15 8.08 3.88
N MET A 262 -10.36 8.59 3.69
CA MET A 262 -11.58 7.89 4.10
C MET A 262 -11.73 6.56 3.35
N LEU A 263 -11.55 6.54 2.03
CA LEU A 263 -11.65 5.32 1.22
C LEU A 263 -10.66 4.24 1.70
N ILE A 264 -9.39 4.59 1.88
CA ILE A 264 -8.36 3.66 2.34
C ILE A 264 -8.69 3.09 3.72
N ARG A 265 -9.27 3.93 4.59
CA ARG A 265 -9.65 3.52 5.96
C ARG A 265 -10.92 2.67 6.02
N SER A 266 -11.88 2.86 5.11
CA SER A 266 -13.21 2.23 5.19
C SER A 266 -13.45 1.12 4.18
N SER A 267 -12.60 0.97 3.16
CA SER A 267 -12.80 -0.04 2.12
C SER A 267 -12.63 -1.46 2.66
N ALA A 268 -13.61 -2.32 2.37
CA ALA A 268 -13.54 -3.75 2.67
C ALA A 268 -12.64 -4.53 1.70
N VAL A 269 -12.36 -3.96 0.52
CA VAL A 269 -11.39 -4.50 -0.43
C VAL A 269 -10.07 -3.73 -0.37
N PRO A 270 -8.93 -4.34 -0.73
CA PRO A 270 -7.65 -3.64 -0.81
C PRO A 270 -7.73 -2.36 -1.64
N VAL A 271 -6.92 -1.38 -1.30
CA VAL A 271 -6.83 -0.13 -2.06
C VAL A 271 -5.41 0.05 -2.59
N LEU A 272 -5.29 0.19 -3.91
CA LEU A 272 -4.08 0.58 -4.61
C LEU A 272 -4.04 2.11 -4.73
N SER A 273 -3.04 2.71 -4.15
CA SER A 273 -2.74 4.13 -4.21
C SER A 273 -1.56 4.37 -5.14
N VAL A 274 -1.79 5.02 -6.27
CA VAL A 274 -0.75 5.31 -7.27
C VAL A 274 -0.31 6.77 -7.14
N PRO A 275 0.94 7.04 -6.74
CA PRO A 275 1.44 8.40 -6.61
C PRO A 275 1.63 9.04 -7.98
N HIS A 276 1.29 10.32 -8.10
CA HIS A 276 1.58 11.14 -9.25
C HIS A 276 2.24 12.44 -8.81
N GLU A 277 3.43 12.73 -9.34
CA GLU A 277 4.14 13.98 -9.05
C GLU A 277 3.54 15.10 -9.91
N HIS A 278 3.15 16.19 -9.26
CA HIS A 278 2.78 17.38 -9.99
C HIS A 278 4.08 18.04 -10.49
N PRO A 279 4.27 18.22 -11.81
CA PRO A 279 5.38 19.04 -12.29
C PRO A 279 5.28 20.43 -11.67
N LYS A 280 6.42 20.98 -11.24
CA LYS A 280 6.52 22.32 -10.67
C LYS A 280 6.20 23.38 -11.70
#